data_4dec2b370aefd92fbb3092b3ae3028bc
#
_entry.id   4dec2b370aefd92fbb3092b3ae3028bc
#
_cell.length_a   1.000
_cell.length_b   1.000
_cell.length_c   1.000
_cell.angle_alpha   90.00
_cell.angle_beta   90.00
_cell.angle_gamma   90.00
#
_symmetry.space_group_name_H-M   'P 1'
#
loop_
_entity.id
_entity.type
_entity.pdbx_description
1 polymer ?
#
loop_
_entity_poly.entity_id
_entity_poly.type
_entity_poly.pdbx_seq_one_letter_code
_entity_poly.pdbx_strand_id
1 'polypeptide(L)'
;EDDSMWYKITVDNPDLLRYIVPKGFIAIDGTSLTVVDVNAEEGWFSFMLVEYTQKKIVIPSKLPGAKVNLEVDVLGKYSESALAAILPRLEALEAKVASLEKALASKE
;
A
#
# COMPACT_ATOMS: atom_id res chain seq x y z
N GLU A 1 -8.60 -12.51 20.41
CA GLU A 1 -8.55 -11.25 21.03
C GLU A 1 -7.42 -11.10 21.97
N ASP A 2 -7.60 -11.61 23.18
CA ASP A 2 -6.59 -11.42 24.21
C ASP A 2 -5.28 -12.07 23.84
N ASP A 3 -5.33 -13.14 23.06
CA ASP A 3 -4.13 -13.85 22.65
C ASP A 3 -3.59 -13.37 21.31
N SER A 4 -4.20 -12.34 20.74
CA SER A 4 -3.72 -11.77 19.49
C SER A 4 -2.44 -10.98 19.71
N MET A 5 -1.53 -11.08 18.76
CA MET A 5 -0.30 -10.28 18.78
C MET A 5 -0.36 -9.24 17.66
N TRP A 6 -0.04 -8.00 18.00
CA TRP A 6 -0.04 -6.89 17.07
C TRP A 6 1.38 -6.52 16.69
N TYR A 7 1.57 -6.27 15.42
CA TYR A 7 2.90 -5.93 14.87
C TYR A 7 2.82 -4.64 14.07
N LYS A 8 3.89 -3.86 14.17
CA LYS A 8 4.07 -2.65 13.37
C LYS A 8 5.37 -2.82 12.60
N ILE A 9 5.29 -2.70 11.29
CA ILE A 9 6.46 -2.84 10.41
C ILE A 9 6.78 -1.48 9.82
N THR A 10 8.01 -1.01 10.05
CA THR A 10 8.50 0.21 9.41
C THR A 10 9.08 -0.16 8.05
N VAL A 11 8.68 0.58 7.03
CA VAL A 11 9.07 0.30 5.65
C VAL A 11 10.19 1.25 5.25
N ASP A 12 11.36 0.67 4.90
CA ASP A 12 12.52 1.48 4.51
C ASP A 12 12.32 2.21 3.19
N ASN A 13 11.65 1.57 2.24
CA ASN A 13 11.38 2.16 0.94
C ASN A 13 9.96 2.71 0.91
N PRO A 14 9.78 4.04 0.98
CA PRO A 14 8.43 4.61 1.02
C PRO A 14 7.61 4.32 -0.23
N ASP A 15 8.24 3.98 -1.34
CA ASP A 15 7.49 3.64 -2.56
C ASP A 15 6.65 2.38 -2.39
N LEU A 16 7.07 1.48 -1.49
CA LEU A 16 6.31 0.27 -1.24
C LEU A 16 4.98 0.54 -0.57
N LEU A 17 4.88 1.63 0.19
CA LEU A 17 3.64 1.97 0.89
C LEU A 17 2.48 2.22 -0.06
N ARG A 18 2.77 2.57 -1.31
CA ARG A 18 1.73 2.79 -2.32
C ARG A 18 0.97 1.53 -2.65
N TYR A 19 1.56 0.37 -2.39
CA TYR A 19 0.94 -0.93 -2.67
C TYR A 19 0.40 -1.60 -1.43
N ILE A 20 0.54 -0.97 -0.26
CA ILE A 20 0.09 -1.51 1.02
C ILE A 20 -1.16 -0.74 1.44
N VAL A 21 -2.29 -1.42 1.47
CA VAL A 21 -3.57 -0.78 1.78
C VAL A 21 -4.28 -1.53 2.90
N PRO A 22 -5.08 -0.82 3.72
CA PRO A 22 -5.87 -1.49 4.76
C PRO A 22 -6.76 -2.56 4.15
N LYS A 23 -6.84 -3.70 4.82
CA LYS A 23 -7.59 -4.88 4.39
C LYS A 23 -6.99 -5.58 3.18
N GLY A 24 -5.90 -5.06 2.61
CA GLY A 24 -5.18 -5.73 1.55
C GLY A 24 -4.22 -6.77 2.10
N PHE A 25 -3.51 -7.45 1.22
CA PHE A 25 -2.59 -8.51 1.60
C PHE A 25 -1.15 -8.10 1.38
N ILE A 26 -0.26 -8.62 2.24
CA ILE A 26 1.17 -8.45 2.07
C ILE A 26 1.84 -9.73 2.55
N ALA A 27 2.89 -10.15 1.84
CA ALA A 27 3.66 -11.32 2.28
C ALA A 27 4.83 -10.82 3.13
N ILE A 28 4.94 -11.33 4.33
CA ILE A 28 6.02 -11.01 5.26
C ILE A 28 6.76 -12.29 5.56
N ASP A 29 8.03 -12.33 5.18
CA ASP A 29 8.85 -13.54 5.28
C ASP A 29 8.12 -14.75 4.69
N GLY A 30 7.45 -14.54 3.57
CA GLY A 30 6.75 -15.60 2.86
C GLY A 30 5.36 -15.93 3.35
N THR A 31 4.88 -15.26 4.40
CA THR A 31 3.53 -15.50 4.92
C THR A 31 2.59 -14.38 4.46
N SER A 32 1.50 -14.76 3.82
CA SER A 32 0.50 -13.78 3.37
C SER A 32 -0.37 -13.36 4.56
N LEU A 33 -0.42 -12.06 4.81
CA LEU A 33 -1.13 -11.51 5.95
C LEU A 33 -1.99 -10.34 5.52
N THR A 34 -3.03 -10.07 6.30
CA THR A 34 -3.94 -8.95 6.02
C THR A 34 -3.46 -7.71 6.77
N VAL A 35 -3.36 -6.61 6.04
CA VAL A 35 -2.97 -5.32 6.61
C VAL A 35 -4.14 -4.73 7.39
N VAL A 36 -3.88 -4.22 8.59
CA VAL A 36 -4.90 -3.58 9.40
C VAL A 36 -4.87 -2.07 9.18
N ASP A 37 -3.75 -1.42 9.48
CA ASP A 37 -3.60 0.01 9.33
C ASP A 37 -2.34 0.37 8.55
N VAL A 38 -2.38 1.51 7.85
CA VAL A 38 -1.22 2.04 7.14
C VAL A 38 -1.06 3.50 7.51
N ASN A 39 0.16 3.89 7.86
CA ASN A 39 0.49 5.30 8.12
C ASN A 39 1.59 5.71 7.15
N ALA A 40 1.20 6.36 6.06
CA ALA A 40 2.15 6.75 5.02
C ALA A 40 3.09 7.86 5.49
N GLU A 41 2.62 8.73 6.38
CA GLU A 41 3.45 9.82 6.88
C GLU A 41 4.60 9.32 7.72
N GLU A 42 4.33 8.35 8.59
CA GLU A 42 5.35 7.78 9.46
C GLU A 42 6.06 6.58 8.85
N GLY A 43 5.53 6.06 7.74
CA GLY A 43 6.18 4.99 7.01
C GLY A 43 6.03 3.61 7.60
N TRP A 44 4.85 3.30 8.18
CA TRP A 44 4.64 1.97 8.74
C TRP A 44 3.26 1.42 8.40
N PHE A 45 3.12 0.13 8.58
CA PHE A 45 1.82 -0.53 8.54
C PHE A 45 1.74 -1.53 9.70
N SER A 46 0.53 -1.96 10.00
CA SER A 46 0.33 -2.89 11.11
C SER A 46 -0.49 -4.10 10.66
N PHE A 47 -0.31 -5.17 11.38
CA PHE A 47 -1.10 -6.37 11.21
C PHE A 47 -1.20 -7.09 12.54
N MET A 48 -2.08 -8.09 12.60
CA MET A 48 -2.36 -8.80 13.83
C MET A 48 -2.34 -10.31 13.53
N LEU A 49 -1.81 -11.07 14.47
CA LEU A 49 -1.78 -12.53 14.38
C LEU A 49 -2.64 -13.12 15.48
N VAL A 50 -3.57 -14.00 15.10
CA VAL A 50 -4.33 -14.77 16.09
C VAL A 50 -3.45 -15.90 16.61
N GLU A 51 -3.80 -16.44 17.76
CA GLU A 51 -2.99 -17.45 18.43
C GLU A 51 -2.63 -18.64 17.54
N TYR A 52 -3.59 -19.14 16.79
CA TYR A 52 -3.34 -20.28 15.92
C TYR A 52 -2.23 -19.98 14.89
N THR A 53 -2.30 -18.82 14.25
CA THR A 53 -1.31 -18.44 13.24
C THR A 53 0.06 -18.23 13.85
N GLN A 54 0.13 -17.69 15.06
CA GLN A 54 1.40 -17.46 15.73
C GLN A 54 2.25 -18.72 15.85
N LYS A 55 1.62 -19.87 15.95
CA LYS A 55 2.32 -21.14 16.12
C LYS A 55 2.77 -21.75 14.81
N LYS A 56 2.38 -21.18 13.68
CA LYS A 56 2.61 -21.77 12.36
C LYS A 56 3.62 -21.01 11.52
N ILE A 57 4.00 -19.79 11.91
CA ILE A 57 4.88 -18.95 11.10
C ILE A 57 6.10 -18.49 11.88
N VAL A 58 7.05 -17.91 11.15
CA VAL A 58 8.35 -17.53 11.73
C VAL A 58 8.33 -16.16 12.43
N ILE A 59 7.40 -15.29 12.06
CA ILE A 59 7.41 -13.90 12.57
C ILE A 59 7.44 -13.78 14.08
N PRO A 60 6.61 -14.55 14.84
CA PRO A 60 6.62 -14.38 16.31
C PRO A 60 7.97 -14.75 16.96
N SER A 61 8.82 -15.50 16.29
CA SER A 61 10.13 -15.85 16.83
C SER A 61 11.14 -14.71 16.68
N LYS A 62 10.81 -13.67 15.93
CA LYS A 62 11.69 -12.52 15.73
C LYS A 62 11.46 -11.47 16.80
N LEU A 63 12.53 -10.85 17.25
CA LEU A 63 12.45 -9.80 18.26
C LEU A 63 12.17 -8.45 17.61
N PRO A 64 11.57 -7.50 18.37
CA PRO A 64 11.40 -6.15 17.86
C PRO A 64 12.72 -5.59 17.35
N GLY A 65 12.67 -4.91 16.21
CA GLY A 65 13.87 -4.39 15.57
C GLY A 65 14.48 -5.31 14.55
N ALA A 66 14.06 -6.59 14.49
CA ALA A 66 14.53 -7.51 13.47
C ALA A 66 13.99 -7.12 12.10
N LYS A 67 14.72 -7.45 11.05
CA LYS A 67 14.29 -7.15 9.69
C LYS A 67 13.46 -8.29 9.13
N VAL A 68 12.51 -7.95 8.26
CA VAL A 68 11.67 -8.92 7.59
C VAL A 68 11.65 -8.62 6.09
N ASN A 69 11.36 -9.64 5.31
CA ASN A 69 11.23 -9.49 3.86
C ASN A 69 9.77 -9.21 3.52
N LEU A 70 9.55 -8.19 2.69
CA LEU A 70 8.21 -7.78 2.30
C LEU A 70 7.98 -8.03 0.81
N GLU A 71 6.78 -8.49 0.50
CA GLU A 71 6.37 -8.72 -0.87
C GLU A 71 4.96 -8.15 -1.02
N VAL A 72 4.84 -7.04 -1.76
CA VAL A 72 3.55 -6.38 -1.90
C VAL A 72 2.64 -7.11 -2.87
N ASP A 73 1.33 -6.86 -2.75
CA ASP A 73 0.32 -7.50 -3.58
C ASP A 73 0.54 -7.16 -5.05
N VAL A 74 0.61 -8.21 -5.88
CA VAL A 74 0.79 -8.05 -7.33
C VAL A 74 -0.34 -7.24 -7.94
N LEU A 75 -1.56 -7.38 -7.43
CA LEU A 75 -2.70 -6.62 -7.93
C LEU A 75 -2.49 -5.12 -7.72
N GLY A 76 -1.89 -4.74 -6.59
CA GLY A 76 -1.58 -3.34 -6.33
C GLY A 76 -0.60 -2.79 -7.34
N LYS A 77 0.43 -3.57 -7.67
CA LYS A 77 1.41 -3.15 -8.68
C LYS A 77 0.79 -3.05 -10.06
N TYR A 78 -0.09 -3.98 -10.39
CA TYR A 78 -0.76 -3.96 -11.67
C TYR A 78 -1.64 -2.72 -11.81
N SER A 79 -2.37 -2.37 -10.76
CA SER A 79 -3.21 -1.18 -10.76
C SER A 79 -2.38 0.08 -10.92
N GLU A 80 -1.24 0.15 -10.25
CA GLU A 80 -0.32 1.28 -10.36
C GLU A 80 0.17 1.45 -11.79
N SER A 81 0.55 0.36 -12.44
CA SER A 81 1.00 0.39 -13.83
C SER A 81 -0.10 0.86 -14.78
N ALA A 82 -1.32 0.40 -14.54
CA ALA A 82 -2.47 0.81 -15.36
C ALA A 82 -2.74 2.30 -15.21
N LEU A 83 -2.67 2.81 -13.98
CA LEU A 83 -2.86 4.24 -13.73
C LEU A 83 -1.76 5.06 -14.34
N ALA A 84 -0.52 4.59 -14.30
CA ALA A 84 0.61 5.30 -14.90
C ALA A 84 0.43 5.47 -16.39
N ALA A 85 -0.25 4.53 -17.05
CA ALA A 85 -0.50 4.62 -18.47
C ALA A 85 -1.64 5.60 -18.80
N ILE A 86 -2.59 5.76 -17.90
CA ILE A 86 -3.80 6.56 -18.14
C ILE A 86 -3.67 8.01 -17.70
N LEU A 87 -3.00 8.25 -16.56
CA LEU A 87 -2.91 9.59 -15.98
C LEU A 87 -2.40 10.68 -16.92
N PRO A 88 -1.32 10.47 -17.69
CA PRO A 88 -0.86 11.51 -18.61
C PRO A 88 -1.89 11.87 -19.67
N ARG A 89 -2.68 10.88 -20.10
CA ARG A 89 -3.73 11.12 -21.10
C ARG A 89 -4.87 11.92 -20.50
N LEU A 90 -5.22 11.62 -19.25
CA LEU A 90 -6.25 12.34 -18.53
C LEU A 90 -5.85 13.79 -18.30
N GLU A 91 -4.60 14.03 -17.91
CA GLU A 91 -4.09 15.37 -17.70
C GLU A 91 -4.09 16.17 -19.00
N ALA A 92 -3.74 15.54 -20.10
CA ALA A 92 -3.76 16.19 -21.42
C ALA A 92 -5.18 16.59 -21.80
N LEU A 93 -6.16 15.73 -21.51
CA LEU A 93 -7.57 16.03 -21.79
C LEU A 93 -8.07 17.19 -20.93
N GLU A 94 -7.69 17.21 -19.65
CA GLU A 94 -8.07 18.30 -18.77
C GLU A 94 -7.50 19.62 -19.26
N ALA A 95 -6.27 19.62 -19.73
CA ALA A 95 -5.66 20.83 -20.28
C ALA A 95 -6.40 21.32 -21.52
N LYS A 96 -6.83 20.40 -22.38
CA LYS A 96 -7.62 20.77 -23.58
C LYS A 96 -8.97 21.35 -23.22
N VAL A 97 -9.64 20.78 -22.22
CA VAL A 97 -10.92 21.28 -21.77
C VAL A 97 -10.76 22.68 -21.23
N ALA A 98 -9.76 22.92 -20.39
CA ALA A 98 -9.50 24.25 -19.83
C ALA A 98 -9.22 25.26 -20.92
N SER A 99 -8.46 24.88 -21.94
CA SER A 99 -8.15 25.74 -23.08
C SER A 99 -9.39 26.09 -23.87
N LEU A 100 -10.26 25.12 -24.11
CA LEU A 100 -11.52 25.35 -24.83
C LEU A 100 -12.46 26.25 -24.05
N GLU A 101 -12.56 26.05 -22.75
CA GLU A 101 -13.39 26.89 -21.91
C GLU A 101 -12.92 28.35 -21.95
N LYS A 102 -11.61 28.55 -21.91
CA LYS A 102 -11.03 29.88 -22.01
C LYS A 102 -11.32 30.54 -23.36
N ALA A 103 -11.23 29.76 -24.44
CA ALA A 103 -11.52 30.27 -25.77
C ALA A 103 -12.98 30.68 -25.90
N LEU A 104 -13.89 29.90 -25.34
CA LEU A 104 -15.33 30.24 -25.36
C LEU A 104 -15.62 31.48 -24.55
N ALA A 105 -15.00 31.63 -23.40
CA ALA A 105 -15.19 32.82 -22.56
C ALA A 105 -14.71 34.07 -23.27
N SER A 106 -13.63 34.00 -24.05
CA SER A 106 -13.09 35.17 -24.73
C SER A 106 -13.92 35.60 -25.93
N LYS A 107 -14.85 34.77 -26.39
CA LYS A 107 -15.73 35.11 -27.50
C LYS A 107 -16.97 35.87 -27.05
N GLU A 108 -17.24 35.85 -25.79
CA GLU A 108 -18.36 36.58 -25.24
C GLU A 108 -17.97 38.02 -24.91
#